data_ef2dfae3f7ce7812e324a21747eef837
#
_entry.id   ef2dfae3f7ce7812e324a21747eef837
#
_cell.length_a   1.000
_cell.length_b   1.000
_cell.length_c   1.000
_cell.angle_alpha   90.00
_cell.angle_beta   90.00
_cell.angle_gamma   90.00
#
_symmetry.space_group_name_H-M   'P 1'
#
loop_
_entity.id
_entity.type
_entity.pdbx_description
1 polymer ?
#
loop_
_entity_poly.entity_id
_entity_poly.type
_entity_poly.pdbx_seq_one_letter_code
_entity_poly.pdbx_strand_id
1 'polypeptide(L)'
;MNIRNVEFKAKVGSLEKYEQQLLALNPLFKGTDHQIDTYFNVTKGRLKLREGNIENALINYDREDQAGSKLSSVILYRHQPDPALKAILTHQLGIKMVVDKVRKIYFIENVKFHFNQVKGLGSFLEVEAIDYDGQYSLEKLQEQCNYYETMFGLAPQQMMRQSYSDLLME
;
A
#
# COMPACT_ATOMS: atom_id res chain seq x y z
N MET A 1 3.57 15.05 6.56
CA MET A 1 3.29 14.07 7.64
C MET A 1 4.28 12.93 7.51
N ASN A 2 4.95 12.63 8.61
CA ASN A 2 5.90 11.52 8.69
C ASN A 2 5.21 10.35 9.40
N ILE A 3 5.17 9.18 8.76
CA ILE A 3 4.56 7.98 9.32
C ILE A 3 5.52 6.80 9.20
N ARG A 4 5.40 5.87 10.15
CA ARG A 4 6.06 4.57 10.06
C ARG A 4 4.99 3.51 9.90
N ASN A 5 5.28 2.50 9.12
CA ASN A 5 4.43 1.33 9.07
C ASN A 5 5.25 0.04 8.99
N VAL A 6 4.63 -1.03 9.44
CA VAL A 6 5.05 -2.39 9.11
C VAL A 6 3.95 -2.96 8.23
N GLU A 7 4.32 -3.49 7.09
CA GLU A 7 3.37 -3.95 6.09
C GLU A 7 3.77 -5.28 5.48
N PHE A 8 2.80 -6.02 5.01
CA PHE A 8 3.03 -7.14 4.10
C PHE A 8 2.06 -7.08 2.93
N LYS A 9 2.46 -7.75 1.85
CA LYS A 9 1.67 -7.90 0.63
C LYS A 9 1.68 -9.37 0.23
N ALA A 10 0.52 -9.89 -0.10
CA ALA A 10 0.35 -11.25 -0.58
C ALA A 10 -0.38 -11.27 -1.92
N LYS A 11 0.13 -12.05 -2.87
CA LYS A 11 -0.59 -12.36 -4.09
C LYS A 11 -1.58 -13.48 -3.81
N VAL A 12 -2.84 -13.30 -4.20
CA VAL A 12 -3.92 -14.23 -3.91
C VAL A 12 -4.71 -14.56 -5.17
N GLY A 13 -5.30 -15.74 -5.21
CA GLY A 13 -6.13 -16.16 -6.35
C GLY A 13 -7.50 -15.49 -6.34
N SER A 14 -8.07 -15.26 -5.15
CA SER A 14 -9.37 -14.62 -4.95
C SER A 14 -9.34 -13.79 -3.68
N LEU A 15 -9.86 -12.56 -3.75
CA LEU A 15 -9.97 -11.65 -2.60
C LEU A 15 -11.16 -11.95 -1.70
N GLU A 16 -12.21 -12.55 -2.23
CA GLU A 16 -13.48 -12.74 -1.53
C GLU A 16 -13.33 -13.50 -0.21
N LYS A 17 -12.59 -14.60 -0.22
CA LYS A 17 -12.31 -15.41 0.97
C LYS A 17 -11.70 -14.59 2.10
N TYR A 18 -10.72 -13.78 1.79
CA TYR A 18 -9.99 -12.95 2.77
C TYR A 18 -10.83 -11.78 3.24
N GLU A 19 -11.60 -11.18 2.33
CA GLU A 19 -12.54 -10.11 2.69
C GLU A 19 -13.60 -10.61 3.65
N GLN A 20 -14.16 -11.80 3.44
CA GLN A 20 -15.14 -12.42 4.35
C GLN A 20 -14.54 -12.69 5.74
N GLN A 21 -13.29 -13.15 5.80
CA GLN A 21 -12.59 -13.32 7.07
C GLN A 21 -12.44 -12.00 7.84
N LEU A 22 -12.10 -10.91 7.14
CA LEU A 22 -11.98 -9.59 7.74
C LEU A 22 -13.33 -9.03 8.20
N LEU A 23 -14.37 -9.18 7.40
CA LEU A 23 -15.72 -8.69 7.71
C LEU A 23 -16.27 -9.28 9.01
N ALA A 24 -15.87 -10.50 9.38
CA ALA A 24 -16.24 -11.12 10.64
C ALA A 24 -15.72 -10.35 11.87
N LEU A 25 -14.72 -9.50 11.70
CA LEU A 25 -14.12 -8.66 12.75
C LEU A 25 -14.72 -7.25 12.80
N ASN A 26 -15.77 -6.97 12.02
CA ASN A 26 -16.44 -5.66 11.94
C ASN A 26 -15.48 -4.49 11.66
N PRO A 27 -14.70 -4.52 10.57
CA PRO A 27 -13.82 -3.42 10.21
C PRO A 27 -14.62 -2.19 9.78
N LEU A 28 -13.99 -1.02 9.88
CA LEU A 28 -14.50 0.19 9.26
C LEU A 28 -14.22 0.15 7.77
N PHE A 29 -15.26 0.16 6.94
CA PHE A 29 -15.11 0.25 5.49
C PHE A 29 -14.97 1.71 5.05
N LYS A 30 -13.81 2.05 4.51
CA LYS A 30 -13.52 3.41 4.01
C LYS A 30 -14.09 3.65 2.61
N GLY A 31 -14.17 2.63 1.79
CA GLY A 31 -14.70 2.69 0.43
C GLY A 31 -13.85 1.92 -0.58
N THR A 32 -14.31 2.01 -1.84
CA THR A 32 -13.60 1.46 -3.00
C THR A 32 -12.99 2.62 -3.78
N ASP A 33 -11.68 2.59 -3.95
CA ASP A 33 -10.88 3.65 -4.57
C ASP A 33 -10.27 3.15 -5.87
N HIS A 34 -10.55 3.83 -6.98
CA HIS A 34 -9.81 3.63 -8.22
C HIS A 34 -8.60 4.53 -8.21
N GLN A 35 -7.43 3.95 -8.04
CA GLN A 35 -6.16 4.66 -7.85
C GLN A 35 -5.26 4.50 -9.07
N ILE A 36 -4.74 5.63 -9.53
CA ILE A 36 -3.63 5.69 -10.48
C ILE A 36 -2.41 6.18 -9.70
N ASP A 37 -1.43 5.31 -9.51
CA ASP A 37 -0.15 5.66 -8.90
C ASP A 37 0.89 5.86 -10.00
N THR A 38 1.36 7.10 -10.17
CA THR A 38 2.43 7.43 -11.09
C THR A 38 3.75 7.48 -10.34
N TYR A 39 4.67 6.58 -10.67
CA TYR A 39 6.02 6.52 -10.12
C TYR A 39 6.97 7.33 -10.98
N PHE A 40 7.79 8.16 -10.31
CA PHE A 40 8.77 9.00 -10.98
C PHE A 40 10.19 8.48 -10.80
N ASN A 41 11.10 8.89 -11.70
CA ASN A 41 12.51 8.55 -11.60
C ASN A 41 13.16 9.41 -10.51
N VAL A 42 13.68 8.76 -9.47
CA VAL A 42 14.36 9.40 -8.36
C VAL A 42 15.61 8.60 -7.98
N THR A 43 16.57 9.27 -7.36
CA THR A 43 17.84 8.66 -6.97
C THR A 43 17.79 7.98 -5.61
N LYS A 44 16.84 8.36 -4.76
CA LYS A 44 16.69 7.82 -3.41
C LYS A 44 15.25 7.45 -3.11
N GLY A 45 15.04 6.24 -2.62
CA GLY A 45 13.72 5.75 -2.27
C GLY A 45 12.78 5.65 -3.48
N ARG A 46 11.51 5.84 -3.23
CA ARG A 46 10.47 5.87 -4.27
C ARG A 46 9.60 7.10 -4.10
N LEU A 47 9.23 7.70 -5.21
CA LEU A 47 8.30 8.83 -5.26
C LEU A 47 7.14 8.47 -6.17
N LYS A 48 5.93 8.54 -5.63
CA LYS A 48 4.72 8.35 -6.42
C LYS A 48 3.65 9.40 -6.14
N LEU A 49 2.95 9.78 -7.18
CA LEU A 49 1.74 10.58 -7.09
C LEU A 49 0.54 9.63 -7.18
N ARG A 50 -0.27 9.63 -6.14
CA ARG A 50 -1.54 8.90 -6.12
C ARG A 50 -2.67 9.83 -6.48
N GLU A 51 -3.42 9.43 -7.49
CA GLU A 51 -4.64 10.09 -7.91
C GLU A 51 -5.79 9.08 -7.81
N GLY A 52 -6.66 9.28 -6.84
CA GLY A 52 -7.80 8.40 -6.56
C GLY A 52 -9.08 9.19 -6.35
N ASN A 53 -10.19 8.47 -6.21
CA ASN A 53 -11.46 9.09 -5.84
C ASN A 53 -11.60 9.25 -4.31
N ILE A 54 -10.77 8.55 -3.53
CA ILE A 54 -10.73 8.66 -2.06
C ILE A 54 -9.39 9.23 -1.59
N GLU A 55 -8.28 8.64 -2.03
CA GLU A 55 -6.93 9.03 -1.61
C GLU A 55 -6.19 9.75 -2.70
N ASN A 56 -5.73 10.97 -2.40
CA ASN A 56 -4.88 11.78 -3.27
C ASN A 56 -3.67 12.25 -2.47
N ALA A 57 -2.48 11.80 -2.87
CA ALA A 57 -1.27 12.10 -2.13
C ALA A 57 -0.02 12.00 -2.99
N LEU A 58 0.95 12.85 -2.68
CA LEU A 58 2.33 12.66 -3.12
C LEU A 58 3.06 11.92 -2.00
N ILE A 59 3.65 10.77 -2.34
CA ILE A 59 4.19 9.82 -1.37
C ILE A 59 5.65 9.56 -1.68
N ASN A 60 6.52 9.91 -0.74
CA ASN A 60 7.92 9.49 -0.73
C ASN A 60 8.08 8.39 0.31
N TYR A 61 8.64 7.24 -0.08
CA TYR A 61 8.87 6.17 0.86
C TYR A 61 10.16 5.43 0.59
N ASP A 62 10.71 4.91 1.67
CA ASP A 62 11.89 4.08 1.69
C ASP A 62 11.55 2.80 2.45
N ARG A 63 11.87 1.65 1.88
CA ARG A 63 11.62 0.36 2.52
C ARG A 63 12.62 -0.69 2.07
N GLU A 64 12.81 -1.68 2.91
CA GLU A 64 13.61 -2.84 2.59
C GLU A 64 12.88 -3.76 1.59
N ASP A 65 13.60 -4.24 0.60
CA ASP A 65 13.12 -5.24 -0.36
C ASP A 65 13.28 -6.64 0.23
N GLN A 66 12.29 -7.07 1.00
CA GLN A 66 12.23 -8.40 1.60
C GLN A 66 10.83 -8.97 1.56
N ALA A 67 10.71 -10.28 1.57
CA ALA A 67 9.43 -10.96 1.74
C ALA A 67 9.00 -10.91 3.21
N GLY A 68 7.68 -10.98 3.44
CA GLY A 68 7.11 -10.85 4.77
C GLY A 68 6.86 -9.40 5.16
N SER A 69 6.71 -9.15 6.45
CA SER A 69 6.44 -7.82 6.97
C SER A 69 7.67 -6.91 6.88
N LYS A 70 7.47 -5.69 6.42
CA LYS A 70 8.52 -4.71 6.15
C LYS A 70 8.28 -3.42 6.93
N LEU A 71 9.37 -2.85 7.45
CA LEU A 71 9.38 -1.48 7.94
C LEU A 71 9.44 -0.52 6.75
N SER A 72 8.58 0.49 6.76
CA SER A 72 8.57 1.56 5.77
C SER A 72 8.57 2.92 6.45
N SER A 73 9.43 3.81 5.98
CA SER A 73 9.42 5.22 6.37
C SER A 73 8.77 6.01 5.25
N VAL A 74 7.70 6.71 5.57
CA VAL A 74 6.84 7.38 4.59
C VAL A 74 6.70 8.85 4.92
N ILE A 75 6.94 9.69 3.92
CA ILE A 75 6.56 11.11 3.96
C ILE A 75 5.38 11.25 3.01
N LEU A 76 4.25 11.64 3.57
CA LEU A 76 2.99 11.75 2.85
C LEU A 76 2.48 13.17 2.83
N TYR A 77 2.23 13.69 1.62
CA TYR A 77 1.61 14.98 1.39
C TYR A 77 0.25 14.78 0.72
N ARG A 78 -0.82 15.03 1.45
CA ARG A 78 -2.18 15.02 0.88
C ARG A 78 -2.41 16.28 0.09
N HIS A 79 -2.96 16.15 -1.11
CA HIS A 79 -3.21 17.30 -1.98
C HIS A 79 -4.64 17.29 -2.51
N GLN A 80 -5.10 18.46 -2.92
CA GLN A 80 -6.28 18.58 -3.77
C GLN A 80 -5.87 18.21 -5.19
N PRO A 81 -6.64 17.39 -5.91
CA PRO A 81 -6.30 17.01 -7.28
C PRO A 81 -6.12 18.25 -8.16
N ASP A 82 -4.93 18.34 -8.76
CA ASP A 82 -4.57 19.40 -9.71
C ASP A 82 -3.64 18.81 -10.77
N PRO A 83 -4.02 18.86 -12.06
CA PRO A 83 -3.18 18.30 -13.12
C PRO A 83 -1.81 18.96 -13.25
N ALA A 84 -1.64 20.18 -12.75
CA ALA A 84 -0.36 20.88 -12.76
C ALA A 84 0.72 20.16 -11.94
N LEU A 85 0.36 19.54 -10.83
CA LEU A 85 1.32 18.80 -9.99
C LEU A 85 1.94 17.63 -10.78
N LYS A 86 1.10 16.81 -11.41
CA LYS A 86 1.59 15.71 -12.25
C LYS A 86 2.44 16.20 -13.41
N ALA A 87 2.03 17.29 -14.05
CA ALA A 87 2.78 17.89 -15.17
C ALA A 87 4.17 18.34 -14.75
N ILE A 88 4.28 19.02 -13.60
CA ILE A 88 5.57 19.47 -13.04
C ILE A 88 6.47 18.28 -12.74
N LEU A 89 5.97 17.28 -12.01
CA LEU A 89 6.74 16.10 -11.64
C LEU A 89 7.20 15.31 -12.86
N THR A 90 6.33 15.15 -13.85
CA THR A 90 6.65 14.48 -15.11
C THR A 90 7.73 15.22 -15.88
N HIS A 91 7.61 16.55 -15.96
CA HIS A 91 8.60 17.39 -16.67
C HIS A 91 9.98 17.31 -16.00
N GLN A 92 10.03 17.36 -14.68
CA GLN A 92 11.29 17.39 -13.94
C GLN A 92 11.96 16.03 -13.80
N LEU A 93 11.18 14.96 -13.57
CA LEU A 93 11.71 13.67 -13.16
C LEU A 93 11.52 12.57 -14.20
N GLY A 94 10.53 12.69 -15.06
CA GLY A 94 10.10 11.63 -15.96
C GLY A 94 9.33 10.53 -15.23
N ILE A 95 8.42 9.89 -15.95
CA ILE A 95 7.61 8.78 -15.43
C ILE A 95 8.39 7.47 -15.57
N LYS A 96 8.51 6.75 -14.46
CA LYS A 96 9.11 5.41 -14.41
C LYS A 96 8.07 4.32 -14.74
N MET A 97 6.90 4.39 -14.09
CA MET A 97 5.85 3.40 -14.22
C MET A 97 4.52 3.96 -13.74
N VAL A 98 3.42 3.51 -14.33
CA VAL A 98 2.07 3.81 -13.88
C VAL A 98 1.41 2.52 -13.41
N VAL A 99 0.85 2.55 -12.21
CA VAL A 99 0.10 1.43 -11.60
C VAL A 99 -1.36 1.82 -11.52
N ASP A 100 -2.21 1.07 -12.21
CA ASP A 100 -3.66 1.23 -12.22
C ASP A 100 -4.28 0.11 -11.38
N LYS A 101 -5.03 0.47 -10.34
CA LYS A 101 -5.65 -0.50 -9.46
C LYS A 101 -6.98 -0.04 -8.89
N VAL A 102 -7.83 -1.00 -8.57
CA VAL A 102 -9.03 -0.81 -7.77
C VAL A 102 -8.76 -1.38 -6.38
N ARG A 103 -8.99 -0.58 -5.36
CA ARG A 103 -8.64 -0.89 -3.97
C ARG A 103 -9.85 -0.73 -3.06
N LYS A 104 -10.22 -1.79 -2.35
CA LYS A 104 -11.13 -1.68 -1.21
C LYS A 104 -10.31 -1.44 0.04
N ILE A 105 -10.72 -0.46 0.84
CA ILE A 105 -9.97 0.02 2.01
C ILE A 105 -10.78 -0.22 3.27
N TYR A 106 -10.18 -0.95 4.23
CA TYR A 106 -10.74 -1.20 5.55
C TYR A 106 -9.76 -0.80 6.63
N PHE A 107 -10.30 -0.50 7.83
CA PHE A 107 -9.50 -0.21 9.02
C PHE A 107 -10.00 -0.99 10.23
N ILE A 108 -9.07 -1.49 11.03
CA ILE A 108 -9.29 -1.91 12.41
C ILE A 108 -8.22 -1.18 13.23
N GLU A 109 -8.63 -0.22 14.06
CA GLU A 109 -7.73 0.66 14.82
C GLU A 109 -6.70 1.34 13.89
N ASN A 110 -5.40 1.12 14.13
CA ASN A 110 -4.31 1.66 13.33
C ASN A 110 -3.89 0.74 12.16
N VAL A 111 -4.61 -0.35 11.94
CA VAL A 111 -4.28 -1.30 10.87
C VAL A 111 -5.18 -1.08 9.68
N LYS A 112 -4.56 -0.88 8.53
CA LYS A 112 -5.21 -0.66 7.24
C LYS A 112 -5.11 -1.90 6.37
N PHE A 113 -6.22 -2.27 5.78
CA PHE A 113 -6.32 -3.45 4.91
C PHE A 113 -6.69 -3.02 3.51
N HIS A 114 -5.95 -3.52 2.53
CA HIS A 114 -6.19 -3.25 1.12
C HIS A 114 -6.48 -4.53 0.37
N PHE A 115 -7.63 -4.56 -0.29
CA PHE A 115 -7.99 -5.61 -1.23
C PHE A 115 -7.88 -5.03 -2.63
N ASN A 116 -6.82 -5.41 -3.35
CA ASN A 116 -6.44 -4.78 -4.61
C ASN A 116 -6.66 -5.69 -5.81
N GLN A 117 -7.24 -5.11 -6.86
CA GLN A 117 -7.16 -5.62 -8.22
C GLN A 117 -6.21 -4.71 -8.99
N VAL A 118 -5.05 -5.23 -9.37
CA VAL A 118 -4.00 -4.46 -10.05
C VAL A 118 -3.98 -4.85 -11.52
N LYS A 119 -4.18 -3.87 -12.40
CA LYS A 119 -4.19 -4.09 -13.83
C LYS A 119 -2.84 -4.69 -14.28
N GLY A 120 -2.92 -5.82 -14.97
CA GLY A 120 -1.76 -6.55 -15.47
C GLY A 120 -1.10 -7.49 -14.45
N LEU A 121 -1.50 -7.47 -13.18
CA LEU A 121 -0.89 -8.29 -12.13
C LEU A 121 -1.86 -9.22 -11.40
N GLY A 122 -3.14 -8.85 -11.28
CA GLY A 122 -4.15 -9.63 -10.58
C GLY A 122 -4.45 -9.14 -9.17
N SER A 123 -4.76 -10.06 -8.27
CA SER A 123 -5.30 -9.78 -6.94
C SER A 123 -4.23 -9.83 -5.86
N PHE A 124 -4.26 -8.83 -4.97
CA PHE A 124 -3.33 -8.71 -3.85
C PHE A 124 -4.05 -8.28 -2.58
N LEU A 125 -3.61 -8.84 -1.46
CA LEU A 125 -3.97 -8.42 -0.13
C LEU A 125 -2.78 -7.72 0.51
N GLU A 126 -3.00 -6.50 1.02
CA GLU A 126 -1.99 -5.77 1.78
C GLU A 126 -2.52 -5.46 3.18
N VAL A 127 -1.66 -5.56 4.16
CA VAL A 127 -1.93 -5.17 5.54
C VAL A 127 -0.84 -4.22 6.00
N GLU A 128 -1.24 -3.03 6.48
CA GLU A 128 -0.34 -2.00 6.99
C GLU A 128 -0.70 -1.69 8.45
N ALA A 129 0.19 -1.99 9.38
CA ALA A 129 0.11 -1.52 10.75
C ALA A 129 0.83 -0.16 10.82
N ILE A 130 0.08 0.92 11.12
CA ILE A 130 0.54 2.30 10.94
C ILE A 130 0.74 2.97 12.30
N ASP A 131 1.86 3.69 12.41
CA ASP A 131 2.14 4.60 13.50
C ASP A 131 2.26 6.03 12.96
N TYR A 132 1.32 6.88 13.37
CA TYR A 132 1.26 8.26 12.90
C TYR A 132 2.10 9.24 13.73
N ASP A 133 2.18 9.02 15.04
CA ASP A 133 2.74 9.99 15.98
C ASP A 133 3.61 9.36 17.07
N GLY A 134 4.21 8.20 16.83
CA GLY A 134 5.03 7.49 17.82
C GLY A 134 4.22 6.82 18.93
N GLN A 135 2.93 6.56 18.70
CA GLN A 135 2.06 5.90 19.69
C GLN A 135 2.28 4.40 19.78
N TYR A 136 2.80 3.81 18.71
CA TYR A 136 3.02 2.37 18.62
C TYR A 136 4.52 2.06 18.46
N SER A 137 5.01 1.10 19.24
CA SER A 137 6.36 0.58 19.04
C SER A 137 6.45 -0.25 17.76
N LEU A 138 7.66 -0.40 17.21
CA LEU A 138 7.90 -1.27 16.06
C LEU A 138 7.50 -2.72 16.34
N GLU A 139 7.76 -3.19 17.58
CA GLU A 139 7.35 -4.53 18.03
C GLU A 139 5.83 -4.70 17.96
N LYS A 140 5.07 -3.69 18.40
CA LYS A 140 3.60 -3.74 18.33
C LYS A 140 3.09 -3.77 16.90
N LEU A 141 3.65 -2.96 16.01
CA LEU A 141 3.29 -2.98 14.60
C LEU A 141 3.59 -4.34 13.95
N GLN A 142 4.74 -4.93 14.30
CA GLN A 142 5.11 -6.26 13.81
C GLN A 142 4.17 -7.36 14.33
N GLU A 143 3.81 -7.31 15.61
CA GLU A 143 2.84 -8.22 16.20
C GLU A 143 1.48 -8.15 15.50
N GLN A 144 1.01 -6.95 15.19
CA GLN A 144 -0.24 -6.76 14.46
C GLN A 144 -0.20 -7.40 13.07
N CYS A 145 0.88 -7.18 12.32
CA CYS A 145 1.07 -7.83 11.02
C CYS A 145 1.12 -9.36 11.13
N ASN A 146 1.86 -9.89 12.09
CA ASN A 146 1.96 -11.32 12.32
C ASN A 146 0.60 -11.94 12.65
N TYR A 147 -0.19 -11.26 13.47
CA TYR A 147 -1.55 -11.69 13.82
C TYR A 147 -2.43 -11.83 12.57
N TYR A 148 -2.46 -10.83 11.71
CA TYR A 148 -3.29 -10.86 10.51
C TYR A 148 -2.76 -11.83 9.45
N GLU A 149 -1.46 -11.97 9.30
CA GLU A 149 -0.86 -12.97 8.42
C GLU A 149 -1.32 -14.38 8.80
N THR A 150 -1.31 -14.70 10.11
CA THR A 150 -1.78 -15.97 10.64
C THR A 150 -3.30 -16.12 10.49
N MET A 151 -4.06 -15.08 10.80
CA MET A 151 -5.53 -15.08 10.69
C MET A 151 -6.00 -15.36 9.26
N PHE A 152 -5.35 -14.75 8.28
CA PHE A 152 -5.67 -14.98 6.87
C PHE A 152 -5.14 -16.32 6.35
N GLY A 153 -4.26 -16.99 7.08
CA GLY A 153 -3.68 -18.28 6.67
C GLY A 153 -2.82 -18.17 5.42
N LEU A 154 -2.05 -17.09 5.31
CA LEU A 154 -1.20 -16.84 4.15
C LEU A 154 0.04 -17.75 4.17
N ALA A 155 0.31 -18.37 3.02
CA ALA A 155 1.50 -19.20 2.85
C ALA A 155 2.73 -18.32 2.49
N PRO A 156 3.95 -18.73 2.87
CA PRO A 156 5.17 -18.00 2.52
C PRO A 156 5.32 -17.73 1.02
N GLN A 157 4.85 -18.65 0.16
CA GLN A 157 4.91 -18.52 -1.29
C GLN A 157 4.03 -17.37 -1.83
N GLN A 158 3.01 -16.96 -1.08
CA GLN A 158 2.10 -15.88 -1.46
C GLN A 158 2.70 -14.50 -1.14
N MET A 159 3.66 -14.44 -0.22
CA MET A 159 4.25 -13.19 0.24
C MET A 159 5.13 -12.56 -0.83
N MET A 160 4.90 -11.28 -1.13
CA MET A 160 5.59 -10.52 -2.17
C MET A 160 6.51 -9.47 -1.54
N ARG A 161 7.75 -9.42 -2.00
CA ARG A 161 8.72 -8.41 -1.56
C ARG A 161 8.77 -7.18 -2.45
N GLN A 162 8.40 -7.32 -3.71
CA GLN A 162 8.48 -6.26 -4.70
C GLN A 162 7.27 -5.34 -4.67
N SER A 163 7.45 -4.10 -5.11
CA SER A 163 6.34 -3.18 -5.36
C SER A 163 5.60 -3.56 -6.65
N TYR A 164 4.39 -3.04 -6.83
CA TYR A 164 3.66 -3.23 -8.08
C TYR A 164 4.42 -2.64 -9.27
N SER A 165 5.09 -1.50 -9.07
CA SER A 165 5.90 -0.90 -10.14
C SER A 165 7.04 -1.81 -10.56
N ASP A 166 7.71 -2.49 -9.61
CA ASP A 166 8.78 -3.44 -9.90
C ASP A 166 8.23 -4.67 -10.65
N LEU A 167 7.09 -5.22 -10.20
CA LEU A 167 6.44 -6.37 -10.83
C LEU A 167 6.01 -6.09 -12.28
N LEU A 168 5.53 -4.88 -12.56
CA LEU A 168 5.13 -4.48 -13.91
C LEU A 168 6.31 -4.25 -14.85
N MET A 169 7.52 -4.07 -14.32
CA MET A 169 8.74 -3.89 -15.09
C MET A 169 9.42 -5.22 -15.49
N GLU A 170 8.97 -6.35 -14.96
CA GLU A 170 9.50 -7.69 -15.25
C GLU A 170 9.05 -8.23 -16.62
#